data_e7ec8197b9efaf9fdd04d78ec6c8f0c1
#
_entry.id   e7ec8197b9efaf9fdd04d78ec6c8f0c1
#
_cell.length_a   1.000
_cell.length_b   1.000
_cell.length_c   1.000
_cell.angle_alpha   90.00
_cell.angle_beta   90.00
_cell.angle_gamma   90.00
#
_symmetry.space_group_name_H-M   'P 1'
#
loop_
_entity.id
_entity.type
_entity.pdbx_description
1 polymer ?
#
loop_
_entity_poly.entity_id
_entity_poly.type
_entity_poly.pdbx_seq_one_letter_code
_entity_poly.pdbx_strand_id
1 'polypeptide(L)'
;MLSCSCQNGTESKVCTKLPRPAATPSQRGTDGAQIMLKVERIIDGDTFEGHVIQNPKTAYNPGVNPWMVQLTKIVVRINGIDAPERGQFYGDVATLHLQWLISGKAVGLKLKQKDMYGRWIATAYHDGADIGTEMLKEGLAWHYKEVDGNPRYAQLEAEAKLAGLGLWCDDRAVPPWEWRRMDKYERDAYR
;
A
#
# COMPACT_ATOMS: atom_id res chain seq x y z
N MET A 1 -1.92 -15.88 21.30
CA MET A 1 -1.68 -17.06 20.45
C MET A 1 -3.03 -17.66 20.09
N LEU A 2 -3.51 -17.48 18.86
CA LEU A 2 -4.69 -18.17 18.36
C LEU A 2 -4.22 -18.99 17.15
N SER A 3 -4.25 -20.30 17.29
CA SER A 3 -3.90 -21.25 16.25
C SER A 3 -5.00 -21.25 15.17
N CYS A 4 -4.59 -21.11 13.92
CA CYS A 4 -5.48 -21.33 12.78
C CYS A 4 -5.54 -22.83 12.52
N SER A 5 -6.64 -23.51 12.88
CA SER A 5 -6.90 -24.89 12.48
C SER A 5 -7.63 -24.88 11.14
N CYS A 6 -6.96 -25.37 10.11
CA CYS A 6 -7.60 -25.67 8.83
C CYS A 6 -8.35 -26.98 8.95
N GLN A 7 -9.69 -26.95 8.89
CA GLN A 7 -10.49 -28.15 8.70
C GLN A 7 -10.71 -28.39 7.21
N ASN A 8 -10.40 -29.59 6.74
CA ASN A 8 -10.62 -30.05 5.38
C ASN A 8 -12.12 -30.23 5.12
N GLY A 9 -12.70 -29.34 4.35
CA GLY A 9 -14.08 -29.41 3.87
C GLY A 9 -14.30 -28.39 2.77
N THR A 10 -15.10 -28.73 1.78
CA THR A 10 -15.43 -27.98 0.54
C THR A 10 -16.18 -26.66 0.74
N GLU A 11 -15.85 -25.90 1.76
CA GLU A 11 -16.38 -24.54 2.00
C GLU A 11 -15.26 -23.51 1.74
N SER A 12 -15.62 -22.44 1.05
CA SER A 12 -14.72 -21.32 0.78
C SER A 12 -14.08 -20.83 2.09
N LYS A 13 -12.77 -20.98 2.21
CA LYS A 13 -11.99 -20.52 3.37
C LYS A 13 -12.05 -18.99 3.44
N VAL A 14 -13.00 -18.47 4.19
CA VAL A 14 -12.96 -17.05 4.57
C VAL A 14 -11.88 -16.89 5.65
N CYS A 15 -10.77 -16.31 5.28
CA CYS A 15 -9.73 -15.95 6.25
C CYS A 15 -10.23 -14.78 7.11
N THR A 16 -10.75 -15.06 8.29
CA THR A 16 -11.34 -14.09 9.22
C THR A 16 -10.30 -13.38 10.11
N LYS A 17 -9.00 -13.56 9.86
CA LYS A 17 -8.00 -12.74 10.56
C LYS A 17 -8.03 -11.31 10.03
N LEU A 18 -8.86 -10.48 10.64
CA LEU A 18 -8.73 -9.03 10.50
C LEU A 18 -7.34 -8.60 10.98
N PRO A 19 -6.68 -7.67 10.26
CA PRO A 19 -5.42 -7.10 10.69
C PRO A 19 -5.56 -6.55 12.12
N ARG A 20 -4.55 -6.79 12.97
CA ARG A 20 -4.53 -6.25 14.32
C ARG A 20 -4.52 -4.73 14.26
N PRO A 21 -5.20 -4.02 15.19
CA PRO A 21 -5.02 -2.59 15.31
C PRO A 21 -3.53 -2.31 15.53
N ALA A 22 -2.98 -1.44 14.68
CA ALA A 22 -1.59 -1.03 14.76
C ALA A 22 -1.29 -0.48 16.16
N ALA A 23 -0.12 -0.85 16.70
CA ALA A 23 0.38 -0.25 17.94
C ALA A 23 0.44 1.27 17.75
N THR A 24 0.10 2.00 18.82
CA THR A 24 0.10 3.47 18.83
C THR A 24 1.39 4.02 18.25
N PRO A 25 1.34 4.87 17.20
CA PRO A 25 2.54 5.38 16.56
C PRO A 25 3.37 6.18 17.53
N SER A 26 4.62 5.79 17.75
CA SER A 26 5.58 6.67 18.39
C SER A 26 5.84 7.85 17.46
N GLN A 27 5.78 9.07 17.99
CA GLN A 27 6.13 10.31 17.29
C GLN A 27 7.61 10.28 16.86
N ARG A 28 7.92 9.57 15.78
CA ARG A 28 9.18 9.71 15.07
C ARG A 28 8.88 10.43 13.77
N GLY A 29 9.61 11.53 13.57
CA GLY A 29 9.41 12.48 12.50
C GLY A 29 9.44 11.85 11.12
N THR A 30 8.85 12.56 10.18
CA THR A 30 8.85 12.31 8.73
C THR A 30 10.27 12.51 8.12
N ASP A 31 11.30 11.95 8.76
CA ASP A 31 12.69 12.15 8.39
C ASP A 31 12.93 11.66 6.96
N GLY A 32 13.14 12.62 6.05
CA GLY A 32 13.40 12.40 4.64
C GLY A 32 12.22 12.57 3.70
N ALA A 33 11.01 12.91 4.18
CA ALA A 33 9.89 13.25 3.31
C ALA A 33 10.19 14.54 2.53
N GLN A 34 9.95 14.53 1.21
CA GLN A 34 10.17 15.69 0.34
C GLN A 34 8.95 16.60 0.26
N ILE A 35 7.76 16.03 0.39
CA ILE A 35 6.48 16.75 0.42
C ILE A 35 5.50 16.09 1.39
N MET A 36 4.52 16.87 1.84
CA MET A 36 3.38 16.38 2.61
C MET A 36 2.12 16.42 1.75
N LEU A 37 1.34 15.34 1.80
CA LEU A 37 0.09 15.17 1.06
C LEU A 37 -1.07 14.93 2.01
N LYS A 38 -2.15 15.67 1.87
CA LYS A 38 -3.45 15.34 2.49
C LYS A 38 -4.15 14.33 1.60
N VAL A 39 -4.32 13.11 2.07
CA VAL A 39 -4.99 12.03 1.33
C VAL A 39 -6.48 12.30 1.26
N GLU A 40 -7.05 12.22 0.06
CA GLU A 40 -8.47 12.41 -0.19
C GLU A 40 -9.17 11.11 -0.57
N ARG A 41 -8.54 10.33 -1.43
CA ARG A 41 -9.15 9.11 -1.96
C ARG A 41 -8.11 7.99 -2.12
N ILE A 42 -8.51 6.80 -1.71
CA ILE A 42 -7.79 5.57 -2.01
C ILE A 42 -8.34 5.01 -3.33
N ILE A 43 -7.46 4.70 -4.26
CA ILE A 43 -7.81 4.16 -5.58
C ILE A 43 -7.83 2.63 -5.52
N ASP A 44 -6.75 2.03 -4.99
CA ASP A 44 -6.59 0.59 -4.76
C ASP A 44 -5.62 0.35 -3.59
N GLY A 45 -5.14 -0.89 -3.42
CA GLY A 45 -4.29 -1.27 -2.28
C GLY A 45 -2.88 -0.67 -2.27
N ASP A 46 -2.43 -0.01 -3.34
CA ASP A 46 -1.12 0.63 -3.41
C ASP A 46 -1.13 2.03 -4.07
N THR A 47 -2.32 2.54 -4.39
CA THR A 47 -2.48 3.80 -5.11
C THR A 47 -3.52 4.70 -4.43
N PHE A 48 -3.16 5.95 -4.23
CA PHE A 48 -4.02 6.96 -3.62
C PHE A 48 -3.80 8.34 -4.23
N GLU A 49 -4.72 9.28 -3.98
CA GLU A 49 -4.62 10.66 -4.43
C GLU A 49 -4.91 11.65 -3.31
N GLY A 50 -4.40 12.85 -3.46
CA GLY A 50 -4.63 13.93 -2.51
C GLY A 50 -4.00 15.24 -2.94
N HIS A 51 -4.09 16.24 -2.07
CA HIS A 51 -3.52 17.56 -2.28
C HIS A 51 -2.22 17.74 -1.50
N VAL A 52 -1.23 18.34 -2.17
CA VAL A 52 0.02 18.75 -1.53
C VAL A 52 -0.28 19.88 -0.54
N ILE A 53 0.02 19.68 0.74
CA ILE A 53 -0.25 20.64 1.81
C ILE A 53 1.01 21.33 2.35
N GLN A 54 2.16 20.72 2.18
CA GLN A 54 3.44 21.27 2.59
C GLN A 54 4.58 20.68 1.76
N ASN A 55 5.50 21.55 1.34
CA ASN A 55 6.78 21.15 0.80
C ASN A 55 7.87 21.70 1.74
N PRO A 56 8.61 20.82 2.45
CA PRO A 56 9.65 21.27 3.38
C PRO A 56 10.74 22.13 2.74
N LYS A 57 10.99 21.94 1.43
CA LYS A 57 12.00 22.73 0.67
C LYS A 57 11.47 24.08 0.21
N THR A 58 10.17 24.28 0.14
CA THR A 58 9.52 25.53 -0.31
C THR A 58 8.86 26.29 0.84
N ALA A 59 8.87 25.77 2.05
CA ALA A 59 8.25 26.39 3.23
C ALA A 59 8.76 27.82 3.53
N TYR A 60 9.85 28.24 2.87
CA TYR A 60 10.40 29.58 2.97
C TYR A 60 10.89 30.11 1.62
N ASN A 61 10.05 30.10 0.60
CA ASN A 61 10.34 30.86 -0.61
C ASN A 61 9.35 32.03 -0.68
N PRO A 62 9.76 33.26 -0.36
CA PRO A 62 8.87 34.43 -0.31
C PRO A 62 8.20 34.79 -1.66
N GLY A 63 8.63 34.15 -2.75
CA GLY A 63 8.04 34.28 -4.08
C GLY A 63 7.04 33.22 -4.48
N VAL A 64 6.86 32.15 -3.68
CA VAL A 64 5.87 31.10 -3.98
C VAL A 64 4.62 31.33 -3.13
N ASN A 65 3.51 31.60 -3.81
CA ASN A 65 2.22 31.73 -3.13
C ASN A 65 1.88 30.43 -2.40
N PRO A 66 1.84 30.40 -1.06
CA PRO A 66 1.55 29.18 -0.29
C PRO A 66 0.22 28.52 -0.67
N TRP A 67 -0.75 29.30 -1.15
CA TRP A 67 -2.06 28.83 -1.60
C TRP A 67 -2.02 28.06 -2.93
N MET A 68 -1.01 28.31 -3.79
CA MET A 68 -0.85 27.54 -5.03
C MET A 68 -0.34 26.10 -4.78
N VAL A 69 0.42 25.88 -3.72
CA VAL A 69 0.92 24.55 -3.34
C VAL A 69 -0.23 23.66 -2.82
N GLN A 70 -1.21 24.26 -2.15
CA GLN A 70 -2.40 23.58 -1.63
C GLN A 70 -3.37 23.06 -2.71
N LEU A 71 -3.26 23.53 -3.96
CA LEU A 71 -4.16 23.18 -5.05
C LEU A 71 -3.64 22.07 -5.96
N THR A 72 -2.40 21.64 -5.76
CA THR A 72 -1.82 20.60 -6.61
C THR A 72 -2.28 19.22 -6.14
N LYS A 73 -3.25 18.67 -6.86
CA LYS A 73 -3.67 17.28 -6.69
C LYS A 73 -2.70 16.35 -7.41
N ILE A 74 -2.25 15.31 -6.73
CA ILE A 74 -1.39 14.28 -7.32
C ILE A 74 -1.91 12.89 -7.01
N VAL A 75 -1.61 11.96 -7.92
CA VAL A 75 -1.82 10.53 -7.72
C VAL A 75 -0.48 9.91 -7.37
N VAL A 76 -0.48 9.09 -6.34
CA VAL A 76 0.72 8.43 -5.80
C VAL A 76 0.54 6.93 -5.87
N ARG A 77 1.54 6.24 -6.44
CA ARG A 77 1.70 4.80 -6.35
C ARG A 77 2.84 4.48 -5.38
N ILE A 78 2.57 3.65 -4.40
CA ILE A 78 3.55 3.26 -3.38
C ILE A 78 4.67 2.46 -4.07
N ASN A 79 5.90 2.90 -3.85
CA ASN A 79 7.08 2.26 -4.44
C ASN A 79 7.34 0.88 -3.82
N GLY A 80 7.77 -0.05 -4.67
CA GLY A 80 8.31 -1.35 -4.25
C GLY A 80 7.28 -2.38 -3.83
N ILE A 81 5.99 -2.04 -3.82
CA ILE A 81 4.92 -3.01 -3.59
C ILE A 81 3.97 -3.08 -4.79
N ASP A 82 3.25 -4.19 -4.91
CA ASP A 82 2.15 -4.37 -5.88
C ASP A 82 1.01 -5.07 -5.14
N ALA A 83 -0.08 -4.34 -4.90
CA ALA A 83 -1.25 -4.86 -4.21
C ALA A 83 -2.22 -5.53 -5.21
N PRO A 84 -3.06 -6.47 -4.75
CA PRO A 84 -4.07 -7.07 -5.61
C PRO A 84 -4.98 -6.03 -6.21
N GLU A 85 -5.35 -6.25 -7.47
CA GLU A 85 -6.26 -5.41 -8.23
C GLU A 85 -7.70 -5.50 -7.68
N ARG A 86 -8.53 -4.52 -7.99
CA ARG A 86 -9.97 -4.62 -7.70
C ARG A 86 -10.58 -5.82 -8.40
N GLY A 87 -11.35 -6.62 -7.66
CA GLY A 87 -11.93 -7.86 -8.15
C GLY A 87 -10.97 -9.05 -8.18
N GLN A 88 -9.72 -8.86 -7.80
CA GLN A 88 -8.78 -9.92 -7.49
C GLN A 88 -8.95 -10.35 -6.03
N PHE A 89 -8.65 -11.61 -5.72
CA PHE A 89 -8.62 -12.12 -4.35
C PHE A 89 -7.82 -11.17 -3.43
N TYR A 90 -8.39 -10.75 -2.33
CA TYR A 90 -7.88 -9.75 -1.39
C TYR A 90 -7.73 -8.31 -1.91
N GLY A 91 -8.13 -7.97 -3.13
CA GLY A 91 -8.01 -6.60 -3.65
C GLY A 91 -8.79 -5.56 -2.86
N ASP A 92 -10.05 -5.90 -2.51
CA ASP A 92 -10.88 -5.02 -1.69
C ASP A 92 -10.36 -4.92 -0.25
N VAL A 93 -9.82 -6.03 0.31
CA VAL A 93 -9.22 -6.04 1.65
C VAL A 93 -7.98 -5.15 1.71
N ALA A 94 -7.09 -5.25 0.72
CA ALA A 94 -5.90 -4.40 0.61
C ALA A 94 -6.28 -2.92 0.49
N THR A 95 -7.29 -2.62 -0.34
CA THR A 95 -7.81 -1.25 -0.52
C THR A 95 -8.39 -0.69 0.79
N LEU A 96 -9.21 -1.47 1.49
CA LEU A 96 -9.80 -1.08 2.78
C LEU A 96 -8.74 -0.90 3.86
N HIS A 97 -7.72 -1.75 3.88
CA HIS A 97 -6.62 -1.61 4.84
C HIS A 97 -5.82 -0.34 4.60
N LEU A 98 -5.46 -0.04 3.33
CA LEU A 98 -4.79 1.22 2.99
C LEU A 98 -5.68 2.42 3.35
N GLN A 99 -6.99 2.34 3.11
CA GLN A 99 -7.94 3.38 3.51
C GLN A 99 -7.93 3.59 5.02
N TRP A 100 -7.93 2.54 5.81
CA TRP A 100 -7.84 2.63 7.27
C TRP A 100 -6.51 3.27 7.73
N LEU A 101 -5.40 2.92 7.07
CA LEU A 101 -4.08 3.46 7.40
C LEU A 101 -4.00 4.96 7.16
N ILE A 102 -4.49 5.47 6.01
CA ILE A 102 -4.14 6.84 5.56
C ILE A 102 -5.29 7.72 5.08
N SER A 103 -6.53 7.24 4.99
CA SER A 103 -7.63 8.07 4.49
C SER A 103 -7.85 9.31 5.34
N GLY A 104 -7.93 10.47 4.71
CA GLY A 104 -8.10 11.76 5.37
C GLY A 104 -6.91 12.21 6.23
N LYS A 105 -5.77 11.50 6.18
CA LYS A 105 -4.58 11.82 6.97
C LYS A 105 -3.55 12.59 6.14
N ALA A 106 -2.56 13.19 6.82
CA ALA A 106 -1.37 13.75 6.18
C ALA A 106 -0.30 12.65 6.05
N VAL A 107 0.25 12.52 4.84
CA VAL A 107 1.26 11.50 4.50
C VAL A 107 2.50 12.19 3.97
N GLY A 108 3.66 11.82 4.51
CA GLY A 108 4.96 12.25 4.01
C GLY A 108 5.35 11.42 2.79
N LEU A 109 5.79 12.06 1.71
CA LEU A 109 6.20 11.38 0.49
C LEU A 109 7.67 11.63 0.18
N LYS A 110 8.38 10.55 -0.12
CA LYS A 110 9.71 10.60 -0.76
C LYS A 110 9.53 10.22 -2.22
N LEU A 111 9.41 11.24 -3.07
CA LEU A 111 9.17 11.06 -4.50
C LEU A 111 10.40 10.44 -5.19
N LYS A 112 10.16 9.49 -6.10
CA LYS A 112 11.19 8.94 -7.01
C LYS A 112 11.03 9.52 -8.42
N GLN A 113 10.01 9.09 -9.14
CA GLN A 113 9.75 9.51 -10.54
C GLN A 113 8.26 9.42 -10.83
N LYS A 114 7.85 9.93 -12.00
CA LYS A 114 6.52 9.66 -12.53
C LYS A 114 6.55 8.41 -13.42
N ASP A 115 5.48 7.64 -13.36
CA ASP A 115 5.26 6.56 -14.31
C ASP A 115 4.63 7.06 -15.63
N MET A 116 4.45 6.15 -16.57
CA MET A 116 3.88 6.46 -17.89
C MET A 116 2.42 6.94 -17.82
N TYR A 117 1.73 6.72 -16.70
CA TYR A 117 0.35 7.17 -16.45
C TYR A 117 0.29 8.51 -15.71
N GLY A 118 1.46 9.12 -15.43
CA GLY A 118 1.57 10.40 -14.73
C GLY A 118 1.46 10.31 -13.21
N ARG A 119 1.38 9.10 -12.61
CA ARG A 119 1.38 8.89 -11.16
C ARG A 119 2.79 9.09 -10.61
N TRP A 120 2.91 9.67 -9.43
CA TRP A 120 4.16 9.71 -8.71
C TRP A 120 4.45 8.38 -8.03
N ILE A 121 5.56 7.74 -8.38
CA ILE A 121 6.10 6.62 -7.61
C ILE A 121 6.82 7.21 -6.41
N ALA A 122 6.40 6.82 -5.21
CA ALA A 122 6.94 7.37 -3.96
C ALA A 122 6.96 6.34 -2.83
N THR A 123 7.93 6.47 -1.92
CA THR A 123 7.80 5.88 -0.59
C THR A 123 6.93 6.79 0.26
N ALA A 124 5.91 6.23 0.88
CA ALA A 124 4.91 6.97 1.64
C ALA A 124 5.03 6.64 3.13
N TYR A 125 4.95 7.67 3.99
CA TYR A 125 5.12 7.55 5.43
C TYR A 125 3.94 8.19 6.16
N HIS A 126 3.43 7.50 7.17
CA HIS A 126 2.47 8.06 8.12
C HIS A 126 2.93 7.76 9.53
N ASP A 127 3.01 8.80 10.39
CA ASP A 127 3.50 8.70 11.78
C ASP A 127 4.85 7.98 11.90
N GLY A 128 5.76 8.22 10.94
CA GLY A 128 7.09 7.62 10.90
C GLY A 128 7.15 6.19 10.39
N ALA A 129 6.01 5.55 10.13
CA ALA A 129 5.94 4.21 9.55
C ALA A 129 5.90 4.28 8.01
N ASP A 130 6.67 3.44 7.34
CA ASP A 130 6.59 3.21 5.91
C ASP A 130 5.33 2.39 5.59
N ILE A 131 4.42 2.97 4.81
CA ILE A 131 3.13 2.36 4.47
C ILE A 131 3.31 1.06 3.68
N GLY A 132 4.29 1.02 2.76
CA GLY A 132 4.62 -0.22 2.03
C GLY A 132 5.03 -1.35 2.97
N THR A 133 5.79 -1.03 4.03
CA THR A 133 6.15 -1.97 5.10
C THR A 133 4.90 -2.51 5.81
N GLU A 134 3.94 -1.66 6.15
CA GLU A 134 2.72 -2.09 6.83
C GLU A 134 1.86 -3.00 5.93
N MET A 135 1.72 -2.67 4.64
CA MET A 135 1.00 -3.52 3.68
C MET A 135 1.64 -4.91 3.53
N LEU A 136 2.98 -4.98 3.47
CA LEU A 136 3.71 -6.25 3.37
C LEU A 136 3.62 -7.09 4.64
N LYS A 137 3.71 -6.48 5.82
CA LYS A 137 3.59 -7.18 7.12
C LYS A 137 2.24 -7.88 7.28
N GLU A 138 1.17 -7.24 6.82
CA GLU A 138 -0.18 -7.78 6.89
C GLU A 138 -0.49 -8.78 5.75
N GLY A 139 0.49 -9.00 4.85
CA GLY A 139 0.31 -9.87 3.68
C GLY A 139 -0.72 -9.32 2.68
N LEU A 140 -0.80 -8.01 2.52
CA LEU A 140 -1.79 -7.35 1.66
C LEU A 140 -1.19 -6.77 0.37
N ALA A 141 0.10 -7.03 0.14
CA ALA A 141 0.80 -6.71 -1.11
C ALA A 141 1.94 -7.69 -1.36
N TRP A 142 2.38 -7.78 -2.61
CA TRP A 142 3.64 -8.41 -3.01
C TRP A 142 4.77 -7.39 -2.97
N HIS A 143 5.98 -7.84 -2.66
CA HIS A 143 7.18 -7.07 -2.94
C HIS A 143 7.48 -7.13 -4.44
N TYR A 144 7.41 -5.98 -5.13
CA TYR A 144 7.68 -5.87 -6.55
C TYR A 144 9.19 -5.77 -6.81
N LYS A 145 9.86 -6.92 -6.79
CA LYS A 145 11.33 -7.07 -6.80
C LYS A 145 12.00 -6.52 -8.05
N GLU A 146 11.29 -6.50 -9.19
CA GLU A 146 11.80 -5.93 -10.44
C GLU A 146 12.00 -4.42 -10.37
N VAL A 147 11.27 -3.74 -9.49
CA VAL A 147 11.27 -2.28 -9.34
C VAL A 147 12.02 -1.80 -8.11
N ASP A 148 12.04 -2.62 -7.06
CA ASP A 148 12.66 -2.27 -5.78
C ASP A 148 13.40 -3.46 -5.17
N GLY A 149 14.72 -3.30 -4.98
CA GLY A 149 15.58 -4.30 -4.33
C GLY A 149 15.63 -4.20 -2.80
N ASN A 150 14.66 -3.54 -2.15
CA ASN A 150 14.68 -3.35 -0.70
C ASN A 150 14.67 -4.68 0.06
N PRO A 151 15.76 -5.08 0.75
CA PRO A 151 15.84 -6.37 1.44
C PRO A 151 14.84 -6.47 2.59
N ARG A 152 14.45 -5.34 3.20
CA ARG A 152 13.45 -5.31 4.26
C ARG A 152 12.06 -5.70 3.73
N TYR A 153 11.70 -5.25 2.53
CA TYR A 153 10.44 -5.63 1.89
C TYR A 153 10.42 -7.12 1.55
N ALA A 154 11.52 -7.65 1.02
CA ALA A 154 11.65 -9.07 0.75
C ALA A 154 11.50 -9.93 2.03
N GLN A 155 12.11 -9.49 3.12
CA GLN A 155 12.00 -10.14 4.43
C GLN A 155 10.56 -10.14 4.94
N LEU A 156 9.87 -9.00 4.90
CA LEU A 156 8.49 -8.87 5.39
C LEU A 156 7.51 -9.72 4.56
N GLU A 157 7.68 -9.74 3.24
CA GLU A 157 6.90 -10.65 2.39
C GLU A 157 7.11 -12.11 2.80
N ALA A 158 8.36 -12.53 3.03
CA ALA A 158 8.67 -13.90 3.45
C ALA A 158 8.08 -14.23 4.83
N GLU A 159 8.16 -13.31 5.79
CA GLU A 159 7.55 -13.44 7.11
C GLU A 159 6.03 -13.58 7.04
N ALA A 160 5.36 -12.76 6.21
CA ALA A 160 3.92 -12.82 6.00
C ALA A 160 3.50 -14.14 5.34
N LYS A 161 4.25 -14.62 4.35
CA LYS A 161 4.04 -15.93 3.68
C LYS A 161 4.15 -17.07 4.68
N LEU A 162 5.21 -17.10 5.46
CA LEU A 162 5.43 -18.16 6.46
C LEU A 162 4.32 -18.19 7.51
N ALA A 163 3.78 -17.03 7.88
CA ALA A 163 2.71 -16.89 8.85
C ALA A 163 1.30 -17.09 8.24
N GLY A 164 1.17 -17.29 6.93
CA GLY A 164 -0.11 -17.42 6.23
C GLY A 164 -1.02 -16.19 6.39
N LEU A 165 -0.46 -14.98 6.38
CA LEU A 165 -1.20 -13.73 6.57
C LEU A 165 -1.79 -13.21 5.26
N GLY A 166 -2.97 -12.61 5.34
CA GLY A 166 -3.59 -11.93 4.22
C GLY A 166 -3.69 -12.82 2.98
N LEU A 167 -3.11 -12.40 1.87
CA LEU A 167 -3.01 -13.13 0.60
C LEU A 167 -2.50 -14.57 0.76
N TRP A 168 -1.59 -14.76 1.70
CA TRP A 168 -0.87 -16.00 1.91
C TRP A 168 -1.65 -17.05 2.72
N CYS A 169 -2.92 -16.77 3.04
CA CYS A 169 -3.81 -17.78 3.62
C CYS A 169 -4.37 -18.75 2.58
N ASP A 170 -4.23 -18.43 1.30
CA ASP A 170 -4.61 -19.26 0.17
C ASP A 170 -3.40 -19.46 -0.74
N ASP A 171 -3.06 -20.70 -1.05
CA ASP A 171 -1.93 -21.08 -1.90
C ASP A 171 -2.16 -20.76 -3.40
N ARG A 172 -3.41 -20.41 -3.77
CA ARG A 172 -3.79 -19.96 -5.12
C ARG A 172 -3.63 -18.45 -5.31
N ALA A 173 -3.05 -17.72 -4.37
CA ALA A 173 -2.83 -16.28 -4.51
C ALA A 173 -1.99 -15.95 -5.75
N VAL A 174 -2.55 -15.18 -6.68
CA VAL A 174 -1.93 -14.78 -7.94
C VAL A 174 -1.30 -13.41 -7.79
N PRO A 175 -0.05 -13.19 -8.24
CA PRO A 175 0.55 -11.86 -8.24
C PRO A 175 -0.20 -10.89 -9.18
N PRO A 176 -0.31 -9.59 -8.83
CA PRO A 176 -1.06 -8.63 -9.65
C PRO A 176 -0.51 -8.49 -11.08
N TRP A 177 0.78 -8.59 -11.29
CA TRP A 177 1.37 -8.54 -12.64
C TRP A 177 1.01 -9.73 -13.51
N GLU A 178 0.73 -10.91 -12.94
CA GLU A 178 0.20 -12.07 -13.65
C GLU A 178 -1.30 -11.88 -13.89
N TRP A 179 -2.05 -11.49 -12.86
CA TRP A 179 -3.48 -11.17 -12.96
C TRP A 179 -3.80 -10.20 -14.09
N ARG A 180 -3.00 -9.14 -14.27
CA ARG A 180 -3.19 -8.16 -15.35
C ARG A 180 -3.04 -8.75 -16.75
N ARG A 181 -2.31 -9.86 -16.91
CA ARG A 181 -2.11 -10.58 -18.18
C ARG A 181 -3.18 -11.61 -18.48
N MET A 182 -3.91 -12.06 -17.47
CA MET A 182 -4.98 -13.05 -17.58
C MET A 182 -6.17 -12.49 -18.35
N ASP A 183 -6.81 -13.35 -19.13
CA ASP A 183 -8.10 -13.05 -19.72
C ASP A 183 -9.25 -13.14 -18.69
N LYS A 184 -10.48 -12.87 -19.14
CA LYS A 184 -11.65 -12.88 -18.25
C LYS A 184 -11.94 -14.28 -17.69
N TYR A 185 -11.79 -15.31 -18.50
CA TYR A 185 -12.12 -16.69 -18.12
C TYR A 185 -11.11 -17.20 -17.11
N GLU A 186 -9.82 -16.90 -17.32
CA GLU A 186 -8.75 -17.22 -16.39
C GLU A 186 -9.00 -16.54 -15.03
N ARG A 187 -9.35 -15.25 -15.01
CA ARG A 187 -9.65 -14.52 -13.76
C ARG A 187 -10.84 -15.06 -13.01
N ASP A 188 -11.88 -15.54 -13.71
CA ASP A 188 -13.07 -16.09 -13.06
C ASP A 188 -12.78 -17.38 -12.29
N ALA A 189 -11.71 -18.11 -12.63
CA ALA A 189 -11.26 -19.29 -11.90
C ALA A 189 -10.62 -18.99 -10.53
N TYR A 190 -10.24 -17.73 -10.28
CA TYR A 190 -9.57 -17.26 -9.05
C TYR A 190 -10.42 -16.31 -8.21
N ARG A 191 -11.72 -16.18 -8.52
CA ARG A 191 -12.68 -15.38 -7.76
C ARG A 191 -13.30 -16.11 -6.58
#